data_611ee6cf751878996fff04812d587991
#
_entry.id   611ee6cf751878996fff04812d587991
#
_cell.length_a   1.000
_cell.length_b   1.000
_cell.length_c   1.000
_cell.angle_alpha   90.00
_cell.angle_beta   90.00
_cell.angle_gamma   90.00
#
_symmetry.space_group_name_H-M   'P 1'
#
loop_
_entity.id
_entity.type
_entity.pdbx_description
1 polymer ?
#
loop_
_entity_poly.entity_id
_entity_poly.type
_entity_poly.pdbx_seq_one_letter_code
_entity_poly.pdbx_strand_id
1 'polypeptide(L)' 'MAEEIQGRLSLFVNGQARQVSGRTTLGELAQSFGLDPKRLLVELNGETLPREDWPARVAQHGDRVEFIRVVAGG' A
#
# COMPACT_ATOMS: atom_id res chain seq x y z
N MET A 1 2.22 -9.89 18.14
CA MET A 1 2.19 -9.04 18.23
C MET A 1 2.98 -7.86 18.63
N ALA A 2 4.27 -8.00 18.74
CA ALA A 2 5.09 -6.85 19.01
C ALA A 2 4.90 -5.77 17.94
N GLU A 3 4.72 -6.19 16.71
CA GLU A 3 4.58 -5.24 15.61
C GLU A 3 3.30 -4.46 15.67
N GLU A 4 2.34 -4.92 16.45
CA GLU A 4 1.08 -4.21 16.56
C GLU A 4 0.95 -3.42 17.85
N ILE A 5 2.00 -3.38 18.62
CA ILE A 5 2.00 -2.56 19.81
C ILE A 5 1.77 -1.12 19.37
N GLN A 6 0.82 -0.46 20.00
CA GLN A 6 0.47 0.92 19.70
C GLN A 6 -0.22 1.07 18.35
N GLY A 7 -0.81 -0.02 17.84
CA GLY A 7 -1.57 0.07 16.61
C GLY A 7 -0.76 0.21 15.34
N ARG A 8 0.52 -0.16 15.38
CA ARG A 8 1.37 -0.07 14.21
C ARG A 8 1.70 -1.44 13.68
N LEU A 9 1.94 -1.49 12.39
CA LEU A 9 2.39 -2.70 11.75
C LEU A 9 3.52 -2.36 10.76
N SER A 10 4.28 -3.38 10.41
CA SER A 10 5.40 -3.21 9.47
C SER A 10 5.05 -3.88 8.16
N LEU A 11 5.39 -3.21 7.08
CA LEU A 11 5.20 -3.76 5.76
C LEU A 11 6.30 -3.22 4.86
N PHE A 12 6.28 -3.62 3.59
CA PHE A 12 7.28 -3.17 2.64
C PHE A 12 6.59 -2.40 1.53
N VAL A 13 7.14 -1.24 1.20
CA VAL A 13 6.64 -0.43 0.11
C VAL A 13 7.79 -0.26 -0.87
N ASN A 14 7.62 -0.80 -2.07
CA ASN A 14 8.64 -0.78 -3.10
C ASN A 14 9.98 -1.26 -2.56
N GLY A 15 9.93 -2.33 -1.77
CA GLY A 15 11.12 -2.96 -1.22
C GLY A 15 11.68 -2.34 0.03
N GLN A 16 11.07 -1.29 0.54
CA GLN A 16 11.57 -0.62 1.75
C GLN A 16 10.62 -0.87 2.91
N ALA A 17 11.19 -1.19 4.05
CA ALA A 17 10.38 -1.42 5.24
C ALA A 17 9.76 -0.11 5.71
N ARG A 18 8.48 -0.16 6.04
CA ARG A 18 7.73 0.99 6.52
C ARG A 18 6.84 0.56 7.66
N GLN A 19 6.60 1.48 8.57
CA GLN A 19 5.63 1.27 9.64
C GLN A 19 4.44 2.15 9.39
N VAL A 20 3.26 1.56 9.49
CA VAL A 20 2.02 2.30 9.29
C VAL A 20 1.08 1.96 10.42
N SER A 21 0.07 2.81 10.58
CA SER A 21 -0.97 2.55 11.57
C SER A 21 -1.76 1.32 11.17
N GLY A 22 -2.18 0.54 12.12
CA GLY A 22 -3.15 -0.50 11.88
C GLY A 22 -4.40 0.12 11.29
N ARG A 23 -5.12 -0.62 10.46
CA ARG A 23 -6.33 -0.14 9.78
C ARG A 23 -6.06 0.84 8.65
N THR A 24 -4.82 1.03 8.25
CA THR A 24 -4.52 1.83 7.07
C THR A 24 -4.94 1.03 5.84
N THR A 25 -5.74 1.63 4.98
CA THR A 25 -6.10 0.99 3.71
C THR A 25 -5.04 1.25 2.66
N LEU A 26 -5.05 0.46 1.60
CA LEU A 26 -4.12 0.67 0.50
C LEU A 26 -4.33 2.03 -0.15
N GLY A 27 -5.58 2.49 -0.21
CA GLY A 27 -5.85 3.82 -0.72
C GLY A 27 -5.24 4.91 0.14
N GLU A 28 -5.36 4.77 1.46
CA GLU A 28 -4.76 5.72 2.37
C GLU A 28 -3.24 5.68 2.30
N LEU A 29 -2.69 4.49 2.12
CA LEU A 29 -1.25 4.35 2.00
C LEU A 29 -0.75 5.08 0.77
N ALA A 30 -1.40 4.91 -0.36
CA ALA A 30 -1.03 5.60 -1.58
C ALA A 30 -1.12 7.11 -1.39
N GLN A 31 -2.18 7.56 -0.73
CA GLN A 31 -2.38 8.97 -0.49
C GLN A 31 -1.29 9.55 0.39
N SER A 32 -0.85 8.78 1.38
CA SER A 32 0.18 9.26 2.31
C SER A 32 1.51 9.46 1.60
N PHE A 33 1.72 8.82 0.47
CA PHE A 33 2.94 8.98 -0.31
C PHE A 33 2.79 10.08 -1.37
N GLY A 34 1.64 10.75 -1.41
CA GLY A 34 1.41 11.80 -2.39
C GLY A 34 1.22 11.30 -3.80
N LEU A 35 0.80 10.06 -3.97
CA LEU A 35 0.67 9.46 -5.28
C LEU A 35 -0.73 9.65 -5.83
N ASP A 36 -0.81 9.86 -7.13
CA ASP A 36 -2.08 10.05 -7.81
C ASP A 36 -2.65 8.69 -8.16
N PRO A 37 -3.79 8.30 -7.56
CA PRO A 37 -4.35 6.97 -7.82
C PRO A 37 -4.64 6.71 -9.30
N LYS A 38 -4.92 7.77 -10.06
CA LYS A 38 -5.25 7.61 -11.47
C LYS A 38 -4.06 7.19 -12.31
N ARG A 39 -2.85 7.37 -11.79
CA ARG A 39 -1.64 7.08 -12.54
C ARG A 39 -0.83 5.99 -11.88
N LEU A 40 -1.50 5.15 -11.12
CA LEU A 40 -0.82 4.22 -10.26
C LEU A 40 -1.45 2.85 -10.37
N LEU A 41 -0.61 1.84 -10.46
CA LEU A 41 -1.02 0.46 -10.26
C LEU A 41 -0.46 0.01 -8.92
N VAL A 42 -1.18 -0.88 -8.28
CA VAL A 42 -0.73 -1.45 -7.01
C VAL A 42 -0.62 -2.95 -7.18
N GLU A 43 0.54 -3.49 -6.85
CA GLU A 43 0.70 -4.92 -6.66
C GLU A 43 0.82 -5.20 -5.19
N LEU A 44 0.03 -6.12 -4.73
CA LEU A 44 0.01 -6.50 -3.33
C LEU A 44 0.38 -7.96 -3.24
N ASN A 45 1.53 -8.23 -2.64
CA ASN A 45 2.04 -9.59 -2.48
C ASN A 45 2.11 -10.33 -3.81
N GLY A 46 2.53 -9.60 -4.84
CA GLY A 46 2.75 -10.17 -6.16
C GLY A 46 1.53 -10.21 -7.07
N GLU A 47 0.40 -9.67 -6.62
CA GLU A 47 -0.82 -9.67 -7.43
C GLU A 47 -1.35 -8.25 -7.58
N THR A 48 -1.86 -7.97 -8.76
CA THR A 48 -2.46 -6.66 -9.01
C THR A 48 -3.70 -6.51 -8.15
N LEU A 49 -3.78 -5.37 -7.47
CA LEU A 49 -4.96 -5.03 -6.69
C LEU A 49 -5.75 -3.99 -7.47
N PRO A 50 -6.98 -4.30 -7.90
CA PRO A 50 -7.79 -3.34 -8.65
C PRO A 50 -8.02 -2.08 -7.84
N ARG A 51 -8.06 -0.95 -8.54
CA ARG A 51 -8.19 0.34 -7.87
C ARG A 51 -9.44 0.41 -7.00
N GLU A 52 -10.52 -0.17 -7.47
CA GLU A 52 -11.77 -0.12 -6.73
C GLU A 52 -11.67 -0.86 -5.40
N ASP A 53 -10.69 -1.73 -5.23
CA ASP A 53 -10.53 -2.45 -3.97
C ASP A 53 -9.63 -1.75 -2.97
N TRP A 54 -8.91 -0.71 -3.40
CA TRP A 54 -7.97 -0.04 -2.50
C TRP A 54 -8.63 0.50 -1.23
N PRO A 55 -9.81 1.12 -1.30
CA PRO A 55 -10.41 1.68 -0.08
C PRO A 55 -10.84 0.64 0.92
N ALA A 56 -11.04 -0.59 0.47
CA ALA A 56 -11.53 -1.65 1.34
C ALA A 56 -10.41 -2.57 1.83
N ARG A 57 -9.26 -2.56 1.16
CA ARG A 57 -8.20 -3.48 1.52
C ARG A 57 -7.32 -2.84 2.60
N VAL A 58 -7.39 -3.40 3.79
CA VAL A 58 -6.61 -2.91 4.91
C VAL A 58 -5.23 -3.56 4.87
N ALA A 59 -4.20 -2.75 5.04
CA ALA A 59 -2.82 -3.25 5.06
C ALA A 59 -2.63 -4.19 6.23
N GLN A 60 -1.81 -5.21 6.02
CA GLN A 60 -1.52 -6.20 7.05
C GLN A 60 -0.03 -6.30 7.24
N HIS A 61 0.36 -6.72 8.44
CA HIS A 61 1.77 -6.89 8.74
C HIS A 61 2.42 -7.82 7.73
N GLY A 62 3.56 -7.41 7.22
CA GLY A 62 4.31 -8.23 6.27
C GLY A 62 3.88 -8.06 4.82
N ASP A 63 2.85 -7.29 4.55
CA ASP A 63 2.42 -7.06 3.17
C ASP A 63 3.57 -6.46 2.36
N ARG A 64 3.66 -6.88 1.12
CA ARG A 64 4.57 -6.29 0.14
C ARG A 64 3.75 -5.53 -0.86
N VAL A 65 3.90 -4.23 -0.82
CA VAL A 65 3.13 -3.32 -1.65
C VAL A 65 4.06 -2.69 -2.66
N GLU A 66 3.70 -2.74 -3.93
CA GLU A 66 4.46 -2.06 -4.96
C GLU A 66 3.55 -1.07 -5.66
N PHE A 67 3.97 0.17 -5.64
CA PHE A 67 3.30 1.22 -6.37
C PHE A 67 4.03 1.41 -7.68
N ILE A 68 3.32 1.20 -8.78
CA ILE A 68 3.90 1.26 -10.11
C ILE A 68 3.26 2.42 -10.83
N ARG A 69 4.08 3.40 -11.19
CA ARG A 69 3.57 4.56 -11.90
C ARG A 69 3.32 4.19 -13.34
N VAL A 70 2.14 4.52 -13.81
CA VAL A 70 1.79 4.32 -15.21
C VAL A 70 2.13 5.59 -15.95
N VAL A 71 3.01 5.46 -16.93
CA VAL A 71 3.35 6.59 -17.78
C VAL A 71 2.40 6.54 -18.95
N ALA A 72 1.65 7.60 -19.14
CA ALA A 72 0.74 7.68 -20.24
C ALA A 72 1.55 7.54 -21.54
N GLY A 73 1.17 6.58 -22.31
CA GLY A 73 1.88 6.31 -23.55
C GLY A 73 1.72 7.47 -24.48
N GLY A 74 2.71 8.07 -24.72
CA GLY A 74 2.85 9.07 -25.74
C GLY A 74 2.03 10.16 -25.78
#